data_fac596c71461cf9c6dbd67e69d00c1de
#
_entry.id   fac596c71461cf9c6dbd67e69d00c1de
#
_cell.length_a   1.000
_cell.length_b   1.000
_cell.length_c   1.000
_cell.angle_alpha   90.00
_cell.angle_beta   90.00
_cell.angle_gamma   90.00
#
_symmetry.space_group_name_H-M   'P 1'
#
loop_
_entity.id
_entity.type
_entity.pdbx_description
1 polymer ?
#
loop_
_entity_poly.entity_id
_entity_poly.type
_entity_poly.pdbx_seq_one_letter_code
_entity_poly.pdbx_strand_id
1 'polypeptide(L)'
;KISGKEGLSFTGKAIVFARHDVTCGDTAAWLGDSTVRDVPHPGEHIPAGRPVCTIFANGADAEACHRALIARASRVYETLESWASVPA
;
A
#
# COMPACT_ATOMS: atom_id res chain seq x y z
N LYS A 1 -22.34 -17.60 -19.44
CA LYS A 1 -21.81 -17.29 -18.89
C LYS A 1 -21.15 -17.11 -18.54
N ILE A 2 -20.93 -16.85 -18.78
CA ILE A 2 -20.08 -16.65 -18.46
C ILE A 2 -19.74 -16.58 -17.69
N SER A 3 -20.07 -17.20 -17.52
CA SER A 3 -19.66 -17.09 -16.46
C SER A 3 -18.59 -16.59 -16.28
N GLY A 4 -18.20 -16.40 -16.94
CA GLY A 4 -17.08 -15.63 -16.70
C GLY A 4 -17.21 -14.57 -15.77
N LYS A 5 -18.32 -14.34 -15.28
CA LYS A 5 -18.41 -13.22 -14.43
C LYS A 5 -17.61 -13.38 -13.18
N GLU A 6 -17.34 -14.55 -12.77
CA GLU A 6 -16.44 -14.65 -11.69
C GLU A 6 -15.07 -14.23 -12.12
N GLY A 7 -14.78 -14.26 -13.38
CA GLY A 7 -13.51 -13.81 -13.85
C GLY A 7 -13.44 -12.33 -14.13
N LEU A 8 -14.49 -11.59 -13.81
CA LEU A 8 -14.54 -10.19 -14.18
C LEU A 8 -14.05 -9.24 -13.12
N SER A 9 -13.34 -9.73 -12.12
CA SER A 9 -12.74 -8.82 -11.17
C SER A 9 -11.46 -8.23 -11.75
N PHE A 10 -11.21 -6.99 -11.40
CA PHE A 10 -10.00 -6.30 -11.80
C PHE A 10 -9.03 -6.28 -10.65
N THR A 11 -7.75 -6.47 -10.97
CA THR A 11 -6.70 -6.36 -9.97
C THR A 11 -5.80 -5.20 -10.37
N GLY A 12 -5.60 -4.29 -9.46
CA GLY A 12 -4.70 -3.18 -9.69
C GLY A 12 -3.56 -3.21 -8.72
N LYS A 13 -2.46 -2.55 -9.07
CA LYS A 13 -1.35 -2.39 -8.15
C LYS A 13 -0.80 -0.98 -8.26
N ALA A 14 -0.21 -0.52 -7.20
CA ALA A 14 0.41 0.80 -7.17
C ALA A 14 1.61 0.74 -6.25
N ILE A 15 2.61 1.55 -6.55
CA ILE A 15 3.79 1.68 -5.70
C ILE A 15 3.59 2.92 -4.84
N VAL A 16 3.77 2.75 -3.54
CA VAL A 16 3.69 3.85 -2.60
C VAL A 16 5.08 4.41 -2.40
N PHE A 17 5.23 5.71 -2.59
CA PHE A 17 6.50 6.40 -2.43
C PHE A 17 6.46 7.26 -1.17
N ALA A 18 7.60 7.38 -0.52
CA ALA A 18 7.71 8.23 0.67
C ALA A 18 7.58 9.69 0.26
N ARG A 19 6.71 10.43 0.94
CA ARG A 19 6.57 11.87 0.72
C ARG A 19 7.62 12.65 1.50
N HIS A 20 8.12 12.06 2.56
CA HIS A 20 9.14 12.65 3.42
C HIS A 20 10.12 11.55 3.77
N ASP A 21 11.28 11.94 4.27
CA ASP A 21 12.18 10.97 4.88
C ASP A 21 11.46 10.30 6.03
N VAL A 22 11.51 8.99 6.08
CA VAL A 22 10.80 8.25 7.12
C VAL A 22 11.66 7.08 7.60
N THR A 23 11.63 6.83 8.89
CA THR A 23 12.22 5.62 9.47
C THR A 23 11.07 4.69 9.82
N CYS A 24 11.08 3.50 9.26
CA CYS A 24 9.96 2.58 9.41
C CYS A 24 9.82 2.11 10.83
N GLY A 25 8.58 2.08 11.30
CA GLY A 25 8.26 1.47 12.58
C GLY A 25 7.99 0.00 12.40
N ASP A 26 7.01 -0.52 13.12
CA ASP A 26 6.67 -1.93 13.07
C ASP A 26 5.88 -2.23 11.79
N THR A 27 6.50 -2.93 10.87
CA THR A 27 5.87 -3.32 9.60
C THR A 27 5.27 -4.72 9.64
N ALA A 28 5.23 -5.34 10.81
CA ALA A 28 4.77 -6.73 10.92
C ALA A 28 3.33 -6.90 10.42
N ALA A 29 2.47 -5.90 10.65
CA ALA A 29 1.09 -5.96 10.19
C ALA A 29 1.01 -6.04 8.67
N TRP A 30 1.95 -5.42 7.97
CA TRP A 30 1.97 -5.49 6.50
C TRP A 30 2.47 -6.83 6.00
N LEU A 31 3.34 -7.49 6.75
CA LEU A 31 3.86 -8.80 6.34
C LEU A 31 2.74 -9.83 6.27
N GLY A 32 1.72 -9.69 7.11
CA GLY A 32 0.59 -10.59 7.09
C GLY A 32 -0.51 -10.19 6.11
N ASP A 33 -0.35 -9.09 5.41
CA ASP A 33 -1.35 -8.56 4.49
C ASP A 33 -0.96 -8.93 3.06
N SER A 34 -1.75 -9.83 2.44
CA SER A 34 -1.43 -10.31 1.10
C SER A 34 -1.59 -9.22 0.03
N THR A 35 -2.17 -8.07 0.39
CA THR A 35 -2.32 -6.97 -0.54
C THR A 35 -1.17 -5.98 -0.49
N VAL A 36 -0.15 -6.25 0.33
CA VAL A 36 1.03 -5.41 0.43
C VAL A 36 2.26 -6.26 0.16
N ARG A 37 3.12 -5.78 -0.73
CA ARG A 37 4.35 -6.47 -1.09
C ARG A 37 5.53 -5.53 -0.95
N ASP A 38 6.73 -6.12 -0.97
CA ASP A 38 7.97 -5.36 -0.87
C ASP A 38 8.01 -4.54 0.40
N VAL A 39 7.60 -5.17 1.50
CA VAL A 39 7.47 -4.52 2.79
C VAL A 39 8.85 -4.17 3.34
N PRO A 40 9.07 -2.92 3.77
CA PRO A 40 10.37 -2.57 4.33
C PRO A 40 10.57 -3.21 5.71
N HIS A 41 11.83 -3.26 6.11
CA HIS A 41 12.16 -3.80 7.44
C HIS A 41 11.92 -2.74 8.51
N PRO A 42 11.53 -3.16 9.72
CA PRO A 42 11.44 -2.21 10.83
C PRO A 42 12.79 -1.51 11.03
N GLY A 43 12.73 -0.21 11.23
CA GLY A 43 13.94 0.59 11.40
C GLY A 43 14.59 1.04 10.11
N GLU A 44 14.12 0.56 8.97
CA GLU A 44 14.70 0.96 7.70
C GLU A 44 14.41 2.42 7.41
N HIS A 45 15.43 3.15 6.95
CA HIS A 45 15.27 4.55 6.60
C HIS A 45 14.97 4.67 5.11
N ILE A 46 13.87 5.35 4.78
CA ILE A 46 13.45 5.55 3.39
C ILE A 46 13.44 7.04 3.11
N PRO A 47 14.36 7.52 2.25
CA PRO A 47 14.37 8.93 1.88
C PRO A 47 13.13 9.31 1.07
N ALA A 48 12.75 10.57 1.14
CA ALA A 48 11.64 11.10 0.35
C ALA A 48 11.86 10.77 -1.13
N GLY A 49 10.77 10.38 -1.79
CA GLY A 49 10.79 10.03 -3.20
C GLY A 49 11.16 8.60 -3.51
N ARG A 50 11.54 7.81 -2.50
CA ARG A 50 11.89 6.41 -2.72
C ARG A 50 10.68 5.52 -2.48
N PRO A 51 10.63 4.34 -3.13
CA PRO A 51 9.49 3.43 -2.94
C PRO A 51 9.46 2.86 -1.53
N VAL A 52 8.26 2.75 -1.00
CA VAL A 52 8.05 2.17 0.32
C VAL A 52 7.57 0.73 0.19
N CYS A 53 6.51 0.53 -0.56
CA CYS A 53 5.92 -0.80 -0.75
C CYS A 53 5.03 -0.78 -1.96
N THR A 54 4.58 -1.97 -2.35
CA THR A 54 3.63 -2.15 -3.45
C THR A 54 2.31 -2.61 -2.86
N ILE A 55 1.22 -1.99 -3.27
CA ILE A 55 -0.11 -2.36 -2.80
C ILE A 55 -0.93 -2.92 -3.95
N PHE A 56 -1.86 -3.79 -3.62
CA PHE A 56 -2.77 -4.43 -4.56
C PHE A 56 -4.20 -4.23 -4.10
N ALA A 57 -5.11 -4.16 -5.04
CA ALA A 57 -6.53 -4.08 -4.74
C ALA A 57 -7.33 -4.73 -5.84
N ASN A 58 -8.52 -5.18 -5.51
CA ASN A 58 -9.44 -5.79 -6.47
C ASN A 58 -10.71 -4.98 -6.50
N GLY A 59 -11.41 -5.04 -7.62
CA GLY A 59 -12.70 -4.41 -7.75
C GLY A 59 -13.50 -5.09 -8.85
N ALA A 60 -14.81 -4.91 -8.82
CA ALA A 60 -15.70 -5.48 -9.83
C ALA A 60 -15.51 -4.81 -11.18
N ASP A 61 -15.04 -3.58 -11.18
CA ASP A 61 -14.71 -2.86 -12.40
C ASP A 61 -13.51 -1.97 -12.14
N ALA A 62 -13.07 -1.27 -13.18
CA ALA A 62 -11.86 -0.46 -13.08
C ALA A 62 -12.02 0.65 -12.06
N GLU A 63 -13.20 1.24 -11.98
CA GLU A 63 -13.42 2.33 -11.04
C GLU A 63 -13.40 1.85 -9.60
N ALA A 64 -14.04 0.71 -9.33
CA ALA A 64 -14.04 0.15 -7.99
C ALA A 64 -12.62 -0.25 -7.57
N CYS A 65 -11.87 -0.82 -8.50
CA CYS A 65 -10.48 -1.18 -8.24
C CYS A 65 -9.65 0.06 -7.92
N HIS A 66 -9.83 1.13 -8.67
CA HIS A 66 -9.11 2.37 -8.45
C HIS A 66 -9.41 2.95 -7.07
N ARG A 67 -10.69 2.95 -6.69
CA ARG A 67 -11.08 3.46 -5.37
C ARG A 67 -10.46 2.62 -4.25
N ALA A 68 -10.42 1.30 -4.44
CA ALA A 68 -9.82 0.43 -3.45
C ALA A 68 -8.33 0.68 -3.31
N LEU A 69 -7.63 0.94 -4.43
CA LEU A 69 -6.21 1.29 -4.38
C LEU A 69 -5.99 2.59 -3.63
N ILE A 70 -6.83 3.60 -3.88
CA ILE A 70 -6.72 4.87 -3.19
C ILE A 70 -6.92 4.68 -1.68
N ALA A 71 -7.92 3.88 -1.29
CA ALA A 71 -8.17 3.64 0.11
C ALA A 71 -6.99 2.95 0.80
N ARG A 72 -6.40 1.97 0.11
CA ARG A 72 -5.23 1.27 0.68
C ARG A 72 -4.03 2.18 0.75
N ALA A 73 -3.80 2.98 -0.28
CA ALA A 73 -2.70 3.94 -0.28
C ALA A 73 -2.86 4.93 0.86
N SER A 74 -4.08 5.39 1.11
CA SER A 74 -4.34 6.33 2.19
C SER A 74 -3.96 5.73 3.54
N ARG A 75 -4.25 4.45 3.75
CA ARG A 75 -3.87 3.79 5.00
C ARG A 75 -2.37 3.70 5.17
N VAL A 76 -1.67 3.39 4.07
CA VAL A 76 -0.21 3.33 4.13
C VAL A 76 0.35 4.71 4.44
N TYR A 77 -0.16 5.74 3.78
CA TYR A 77 0.31 7.10 4.04
C TYR A 77 0.03 7.54 5.47
N GLU A 78 -1.11 7.17 6.03
CA GLU A 78 -1.40 7.48 7.43
C GLU A 78 -0.38 6.84 8.35
N THR A 79 -0.02 5.60 8.08
CA THR A 79 0.99 4.91 8.87
C THR A 79 2.35 5.58 8.73
N LEU A 80 2.73 5.93 7.49
CA LEU A 80 4.00 6.61 7.26
C LEU A 80 4.04 7.95 7.98
N GLU A 81 2.94 8.68 7.95
CA GLU A 81 2.87 9.97 8.64
C GLU A 81 3.02 9.80 10.15
N SER A 82 2.46 8.74 10.69
CA SER A 82 2.58 8.49 12.12
C SER A 82 4.03 8.24 12.52
N TRP A 83 4.80 7.59 11.67
CA TRP A 83 6.22 7.35 11.93
C TRP A 83 7.03 8.63 11.73
N ALA A 84 6.68 9.41 10.70
CA ALA A 84 7.42 10.62 10.38
C ALA A 84 7.18 11.72 11.39
N SER A 85 6.01 11.73 12.00
CA SER A 85 5.63 12.81 12.92
C SER A 85 6.02 12.54 14.37
N VAL A 86 6.64 11.40 14.65
CA VAL A 86 7.07 11.10 16.00
C VAL A 86 8.17 12.09 16.40
N PRO A 87 8.01 12.78 17.52
CA PRO A 87 9.04 13.73 17.97
C PRO A 87 10.35 13.02 18.27
N ALA A 88 11.41 13.67 17.95
CA ALA A 88 12.73 13.13 18.23
C ALA A 88 12.99 13.08 19.73
#